data_01d537eaf3f40d20146938677c6b516a
#
_entry.id   01d537eaf3f40d20146938677c6b516a
#
_cell.length_a   1.000
_cell.length_b   1.000
_cell.length_c   1.000
_cell.angle_alpha   90.00
_cell.angle_beta   90.00
_cell.angle_gamma   90.00
#
_symmetry.space_group_name_H-M   'P 1'
#
loop_
_entity.id
_entity.type
_entity.pdbx_description
1 polymer ?
#
loop_
_entity_poly.entity_id
_entity_poly.type
_entity_poly.pdbx_seq_one_letter_code
_entity_poly.pdbx_strand_id
1 'polypeptide(L)'
;MGWKPFRFYLQKKDSDQKFIGRIGNNAISKYYLKGIDQKYQSEVKNIFNNNYFWEITLTNNEVIKSKSIIFTCPFPQLKILAKKYLNKKILNLKIDMEPNITTMIAVKNQKDIPISSIKFNDDILAWVAYENSKKRFRSSVGLWTIQSTVKWAKKKINIYKINNKVENLLISKFINFTGIKKNKIIFKKTHGWKYSYNSKGSPYKSYWDRKTRIGVCADWFIGSKVESAWLSANDLAKKILRFK
;
A
#
# COMPACT_ATOMS: atom_id res chain seq x y z
N MET A 1 -25.23 -18.11 -24.71
CA MET A 1 -23.91 -17.70 -25.20
C MET A 1 -22.88 -18.16 -24.17
N GLY A 2 -22.16 -19.24 -24.51
CA GLY A 2 -21.26 -19.91 -23.59
C GLY A 2 -20.00 -19.09 -23.34
N TRP A 3 -19.59 -19.07 -22.09
CA TRP A 3 -18.26 -18.63 -21.68
C TRP A 3 -17.22 -19.50 -22.42
N LYS A 4 -16.43 -18.92 -23.33
CA LYS A 4 -15.24 -19.62 -23.84
C LYS A 4 -14.28 -19.79 -22.66
N PRO A 5 -13.80 -21.00 -22.37
CA PRO A 5 -12.85 -21.20 -21.29
C PRO A 5 -11.55 -20.49 -21.67
N PHE A 6 -11.24 -19.42 -20.95
CA PHE A 6 -9.94 -18.81 -21.03
C PHE A 6 -8.90 -19.84 -20.56
N ARG A 7 -7.78 -19.97 -21.27
CA ARG A 7 -6.60 -20.66 -20.75
C ARG A 7 -6.05 -19.86 -19.57
N PHE A 8 -6.64 -20.07 -18.40
CA PHE A 8 -6.08 -19.58 -17.16
C PHE A 8 -4.92 -20.48 -16.76
N TYR A 9 -3.76 -19.91 -16.57
CA TYR A 9 -2.79 -20.52 -15.68
C TYR A 9 -3.34 -20.34 -14.28
N LEU A 10 -4.20 -21.25 -13.85
CA LEU A 10 -4.62 -21.38 -12.45
C LEU A 10 -3.35 -21.71 -11.66
N GLN A 11 -2.76 -20.71 -11.03
CA GLN A 11 -1.79 -21.00 -9.99
C GLN A 11 -2.47 -21.87 -8.94
N LYS A 12 -1.78 -22.97 -8.56
CA LYS A 12 -2.13 -23.89 -7.48
C LYS A 12 -2.89 -23.17 -6.38
N LYS A 13 -3.97 -23.80 -5.93
CA LYS A 13 -4.71 -23.40 -4.73
C LYS A 13 -3.68 -23.21 -3.62
N ASP A 14 -3.44 -21.96 -3.24
CA ASP A 14 -2.56 -21.60 -2.13
C ASP A 14 -3.22 -22.18 -0.88
N SER A 15 -2.61 -23.18 -0.27
CA SER A 15 -3.16 -23.88 0.90
C SER A 15 -3.11 -23.02 2.16
N ASP A 16 -2.42 -21.90 2.11
CA ASP A 16 -2.26 -21.01 3.25
C ASP A 16 -3.57 -20.31 3.61
N GLN A 17 -3.94 -20.41 4.86
CA GLN A 17 -5.07 -19.68 5.41
C GLN A 17 -4.82 -18.18 5.34
N LYS A 18 -5.71 -17.43 4.64
CA LYS A 18 -5.60 -15.98 4.50
C LYS A 18 -6.65 -15.28 5.34
N PHE A 19 -6.23 -14.32 6.12
CA PHE A 19 -7.09 -13.48 6.93
C PHE A 19 -7.40 -12.18 6.19
N ILE A 20 -8.62 -11.68 6.34
CA ILE A 20 -9.06 -10.41 5.77
C ILE A 20 -9.78 -9.59 6.84
N GLY A 21 -9.62 -8.27 6.81
CA GLY A 21 -10.43 -7.40 7.67
C GLY A 21 -11.92 -7.47 7.27
N ARG A 22 -12.82 -7.66 8.24
CA ARG A 22 -14.25 -7.86 7.99
C ARG A 22 -14.90 -6.70 7.24
N ILE A 23 -14.57 -5.45 7.60
CA ILE A 23 -15.14 -4.25 6.97
C ILE A 23 -14.24 -3.74 5.84
N GLY A 24 -12.93 -3.88 5.99
CA GLY A 24 -11.93 -3.41 5.03
C GLY A 24 -10.52 -3.79 5.45
N ASN A 25 -9.55 -3.62 4.56
CA ASN A 25 -8.14 -3.97 4.86
C ASN A 25 -7.53 -3.15 6.00
N ASN A 26 -8.08 -1.96 6.27
CA ASN A 26 -7.65 -1.09 7.36
C ASN A 26 -8.28 -1.44 8.72
N ALA A 27 -9.09 -2.50 8.83
CA ALA A 27 -9.73 -2.89 10.09
C ALA A 27 -8.71 -3.23 11.17
N ILE A 28 -7.61 -3.89 10.83
CA ILE A 28 -6.51 -4.20 11.76
C ILE A 28 -5.87 -2.92 12.29
N SER A 29 -5.52 -1.98 11.42
CA SER A 29 -4.94 -0.70 11.84
C SER A 29 -5.89 0.09 12.75
N LYS A 30 -7.17 0.15 12.41
CA LYS A 30 -8.18 0.79 13.25
C LYS A 30 -8.32 0.13 14.63
N TYR A 31 -8.18 -1.18 14.71
CA TYR A 31 -8.22 -1.91 15.97
C TYR A 31 -7.05 -1.52 16.88
N TYR A 32 -5.82 -1.51 16.36
CA TYR A 32 -4.62 -1.15 17.14
C TYR A 32 -4.54 0.32 17.50
N LEU A 33 -5.23 1.20 16.77
CA LEU A 33 -5.24 2.64 17.05
C LEU A 33 -6.33 3.07 18.04
N LYS A 34 -7.11 2.14 18.60
CA LYS A 34 -8.08 2.48 19.64
C LYS A 34 -7.37 3.04 20.87
N GLY A 35 -7.86 4.19 21.37
CA GLY A 35 -7.28 4.87 22.53
C GLY A 35 -5.96 5.60 22.25
N ILE A 36 -5.55 5.72 20.99
CA ILE A 36 -4.38 6.51 20.57
C ILE A 36 -4.90 7.73 19.81
N ASP A 37 -4.40 8.91 20.15
CA ASP A 37 -4.73 10.14 19.45
C ASP A 37 -4.31 10.08 18.00
N GLN A 38 -5.22 10.41 17.11
CA GLN A 38 -5.04 10.32 15.67
C GLN A 38 -5.31 11.67 15.02
N LYS A 39 -4.37 12.13 14.20
CA LYS A 39 -4.52 13.36 13.44
C LYS A 39 -4.47 13.04 11.95
N TYR A 40 -5.62 13.11 11.27
CA TYR A 40 -5.75 12.87 9.84
C TYR A 40 -5.56 14.15 9.04
N GLN A 41 -5.35 14.02 7.73
CA GLN A 41 -5.13 15.14 6.80
C GLN A 41 -4.01 16.09 7.28
N SER A 42 -3.00 15.53 7.92
CA SER A 42 -1.91 16.25 8.60
C SER A 42 -0.59 15.84 7.98
N GLU A 43 -0.22 16.50 6.90
CA GLU A 43 1.06 16.25 6.22
C GLU A 43 2.19 16.98 6.94
N VAL A 44 3.27 16.25 7.23
CA VAL A 44 4.47 16.80 7.86
C VAL A 44 5.30 17.53 6.80
N LYS A 45 5.50 18.84 6.99
CA LYS A 45 6.31 19.71 6.15
C LYS A 45 7.80 19.66 6.52
N ASN A 46 8.09 19.68 7.82
CA ASN A 46 9.46 19.72 8.34
C ASN A 46 9.51 19.14 9.75
N ILE A 47 10.71 18.72 10.16
CA ILE A 47 11.03 18.33 11.54
C ILE A 47 12.29 19.04 12.01
N PHE A 48 12.34 19.38 13.29
CA PHE A 48 13.50 19.97 13.93
C PHE A 48 13.69 19.34 15.31
N ASN A 49 14.94 19.06 15.69
CA ASN A 49 15.30 18.56 17.02
C ASN A 49 16.18 19.62 17.72
N ASN A 50 15.72 20.11 18.86
CA ASN A 50 16.45 21.07 19.70
C ASN A 50 17.23 20.41 20.86
N ASN A 51 17.45 19.07 20.80
CA ASN A 51 18.04 18.19 21.81
C ASN A 51 17.14 17.84 23.00
N TYR A 52 16.09 18.59 23.27
CA TYR A 52 15.11 18.30 24.33
C TYR A 52 13.86 17.62 23.77
N PHE A 53 13.37 18.10 22.65
CA PHE A 53 12.17 17.60 21.97
C PHE A 53 12.25 17.79 20.46
N TRP A 54 11.39 17.11 19.76
CA TRP A 54 11.13 17.27 18.35
C TRP A 54 10.03 18.30 18.13
N GLU A 55 10.22 19.20 17.18
CA GLU A 55 9.20 20.06 16.62
C GLU A 55 8.83 19.53 15.24
N ILE A 56 7.55 19.19 15.08
CA ILE A 56 7.00 18.65 13.83
C ILE A 56 6.08 19.74 13.25
N THR A 57 6.49 20.36 12.16
CA THR A 57 5.72 21.39 11.47
C THR A 57 4.88 20.74 10.39
N LEU A 58 3.57 20.94 10.43
CA LEU A 58 2.63 20.48 9.43
C LEU A 58 2.52 21.48 8.27
N THR A 59 1.94 21.06 7.13
CA THR A 59 1.74 21.93 5.96
C THR A 59 0.78 23.10 6.22
N ASN A 60 -0.10 22.99 7.22
CA ASN A 60 -0.96 24.08 7.70
C ASN A 60 -0.25 25.01 8.71
N ASN A 61 1.09 24.87 8.88
CA ASN A 61 1.94 25.59 9.84
C ASN A 61 1.67 25.30 11.33
N GLU A 62 0.85 24.33 11.65
CA GLU A 62 0.74 23.84 13.03
C GLU A 62 2.02 23.16 13.45
N VAL A 63 2.43 23.35 14.72
CA VAL A 63 3.64 22.73 15.30
C VAL A 63 3.24 21.79 16.42
N ILE A 64 3.69 20.53 16.31
CA ILE A 64 3.52 19.49 17.33
C ILE A 64 4.86 19.25 18.00
N LYS A 65 4.89 19.22 19.33
CA LYS A 65 6.09 18.88 20.11
C LYS A 65 6.03 17.46 20.64
N SER A 66 7.15 16.72 20.54
CA SER A 66 7.26 15.36 21.01
C SER A 66 8.65 15.03 21.54
N LYS A 67 8.74 14.17 22.56
CA LYS A 67 10.02 13.67 23.09
C LYS A 67 10.71 12.70 22.14
N SER A 68 9.96 11.98 21.32
CA SER A 68 10.47 11.00 20.36
C SER A 68 9.67 11.07 19.08
N ILE A 69 10.26 10.66 17.97
CA ILE A 69 9.57 10.58 16.68
C ILE A 69 9.80 9.21 16.05
N ILE A 70 8.74 8.61 15.53
CA ILE A 70 8.81 7.33 14.82
C ILE A 70 8.26 7.50 13.41
N PHE A 71 9.08 7.16 12.42
CA PHE A 71 8.70 7.19 11.02
C PHE A 71 8.23 5.80 10.57
N THR A 72 7.08 5.77 9.90
CA THR A 72 6.51 4.56 9.28
C THR A 72 6.27 4.74 7.79
N CYS A 73 6.66 5.89 7.23
CA CYS A 73 6.47 6.22 5.83
C CYS A 73 7.43 5.46 4.90
N PRO A 74 7.16 5.45 3.58
CA PRO A 74 8.06 4.91 2.57
C PRO A 74 9.47 5.51 2.63
N PHE A 75 10.48 4.71 2.32
CA PHE A 75 11.89 5.10 2.45
C PHE A 75 12.27 6.41 1.73
N PRO A 76 11.80 6.71 0.49
CA PRO A 76 12.09 7.99 -0.14
C PRO A 76 11.54 9.20 0.63
N GLN A 77 10.35 9.07 1.23
CA GLN A 77 9.74 10.12 2.04
C GLN A 77 10.50 10.31 3.36
N LEU A 78 10.92 9.22 4.00
CA LEU A 78 11.80 9.26 5.16
C LEU A 78 13.07 10.06 4.88
N LYS A 79 13.72 9.80 3.74
CA LYS A 79 14.95 10.53 3.35
C LYS A 79 14.71 12.03 3.17
N ILE A 80 13.58 12.42 2.60
CA ILE A 80 13.23 13.84 2.45
C ILE A 80 13.10 14.52 3.81
N LEU A 81 12.38 13.90 4.74
CA LEU A 81 12.07 14.51 6.04
C LEU A 81 13.22 14.42 7.05
N ALA A 82 13.90 13.27 7.10
CA ALA A 82 14.78 12.94 8.22
C ALA A 82 16.27 12.77 7.87
N LYS A 83 16.71 13.06 6.64
CA LYS A 83 18.10 12.85 6.19
C LYS A 83 19.16 13.40 7.17
N LYS A 84 18.92 14.56 7.77
CA LYS A 84 19.85 15.21 8.71
C LYS A 84 20.05 14.44 10.03
N TYR A 85 19.08 13.59 10.39
CA TYR A 85 19.01 12.93 11.69
C TYR A 85 19.26 11.43 11.63
N LEU A 86 19.34 10.87 10.42
CA LEU A 86 19.57 9.44 10.21
C LEU A 86 21.06 9.15 10.05
N ASN A 87 21.53 8.04 10.61
CA ASN A 87 22.92 7.64 10.41
C ASN A 87 23.17 7.14 8.97
N LYS A 88 24.46 7.12 8.59
CA LYS A 88 24.88 6.68 7.25
C LYS A 88 24.45 5.24 6.92
N LYS A 89 24.37 4.34 7.92
CA LYS A 89 23.95 2.95 7.69
C LYS A 89 22.51 2.85 7.15
N ILE A 90 21.60 3.72 7.66
CA ILE A 90 20.23 3.78 7.18
C ILE A 90 20.13 4.54 5.86
N LEU A 91 20.83 5.67 5.73
CA LEU A 91 20.78 6.49 4.52
C LEU A 91 21.30 5.75 3.28
N ASN A 92 22.28 4.87 3.46
CA ASN A 92 22.90 4.10 2.38
C ASN A 92 22.14 2.80 2.02
N LEU A 93 21.01 2.53 2.66
CA LEU A 93 20.17 1.38 2.27
C LEU A 93 19.70 1.53 0.82
N LYS A 94 19.85 0.45 0.06
CA LYS A 94 19.33 0.34 -1.32
C LYS A 94 17.92 -0.23 -1.26
N ILE A 95 16.96 0.64 -1.02
CA ILE A 95 15.54 0.28 -0.95
C ILE A 95 14.84 0.79 -2.20
N ASP A 96 14.48 -0.16 -3.07
CA ASP A 96 13.74 0.13 -4.30
C ASP A 96 12.24 0.01 -4.02
N MET A 97 11.57 1.17 -3.94
CA MET A 97 10.12 1.22 -3.79
C MET A 97 9.47 1.22 -5.19
N GLU A 98 8.78 0.15 -5.48
CA GLU A 98 8.13 -0.07 -6.78
C GLU A 98 6.74 0.57 -6.85
N PRO A 99 6.39 1.27 -7.95
CA PRO A 99 5.06 1.84 -8.10
C PRO A 99 4.02 0.83 -8.55
N ASN A 100 2.75 1.16 -8.29
CA ASN A 100 1.60 0.46 -8.84
C ASN A 100 0.51 1.46 -9.21
N ILE A 101 -0.25 1.18 -10.26
CA ILE A 101 -1.49 1.89 -10.58
C ILE A 101 -2.63 0.91 -10.40
N THR A 102 -3.56 1.28 -9.54
CA THR A 102 -4.72 0.45 -9.18
C THR A 102 -5.98 1.14 -9.63
N THR A 103 -6.81 0.44 -10.41
CA THR A 103 -8.17 0.89 -10.78
C THR A 103 -9.20 0.01 -10.09
N MET A 104 -10.13 0.64 -9.38
CA MET A 104 -11.30 0.00 -8.81
C MET A 104 -12.49 0.27 -9.69
N ILE A 105 -13.29 -0.76 -9.95
CA ILE A 105 -14.54 -0.64 -10.72
C ILE A 105 -15.69 -1.34 -10.03
N ALA A 106 -16.90 -0.85 -10.29
CA ALA A 106 -18.15 -1.51 -9.93
C ALA A 106 -18.94 -1.86 -11.20
N VAL A 107 -19.42 -3.09 -11.28
CA VAL A 107 -20.13 -3.66 -12.43
C VAL A 107 -21.54 -4.06 -12.01
N LYS A 108 -22.58 -3.45 -12.63
CA LYS A 108 -23.97 -3.76 -12.34
C LYS A 108 -24.36 -5.17 -12.81
N ASN A 109 -25.29 -5.79 -12.08
CA ASN A 109 -25.86 -7.11 -12.41
C ASN A 109 -24.77 -8.18 -12.65
N GLN A 110 -23.73 -8.16 -11.81
CA GLN A 110 -22.67 -9.15 -11.84
C GLN A 110 -23.14 -10.39 -11.06
N LYS A 111 -23.23 -11.54 -11.76
CA LYS A 111 -23.40 -12.84 -11.10
C LYS A 111 -22.14 -13.19 -10.33
N ASP A 112 -22.29 -13.89 -9.22
CA ASP A 112 -21.15 -14.41 -8.48
C ASP A 112 -20.32 -15.36 -9.36
N ILE A 113 -19.02 -15.25 -9.20
CA ILE A 113 -18.06 -16.07 -9.93
C ILE A 113 -17.14 -16.77 -8.92
N PRO A 114 -16.74 -18.01 -9.18
CA PRO A 114 -15.91 -18.81 -8.27
C PRO A 114 -14.43 -18.41 -8.32
N ILE A 115 -14.12 -17.14 -8.59
CA ILE A 115 -12.76 -16.64 -8.72
C ILE A 115 -12.54 -15.53 -7.69
N SER A 116 -11.51 -15.64 -6.88
CA SER A 116 -11.12 -14.58 -5.94
C SER A 116 -10.14 -13.59 -6.54
N SER A 117 -9.15 -14.07 -7.28
CA SER A 117 -8.16 -13.22 -7.95
C SER A 117 -7.48 -13.97 -9.10
N ILE A 118 -6.90 -13.21 -10.03
CA ILE A 118 -6.17 -13.72 -11.18
C ILE A 118 -4.87 -12.93 -11.30
N LYS A 119 -3.75 -13.63 -11.51
CA LYS A 119 -2.49 -13.05 -11.95
C LYS A 119 -2.37 -13.16 -13.45
N PHE A 120 -1.77 -12.16 -14.08
CA PHE A 120 -1.59 -12.09 -15.53
C PHE A 120 -0.12 -12.04 -15.89
N ASN A 121 0.21 -12.65 -17.02
CA ASN A 121 1.48 -12.44 -17.72
C ASN A 121 1.21 -11.50 -18.89
N ASP A 122 1.08 -10.21 -18.60
CA ASP A 122 0.77 -9.14 -19.57
C ASP A 122 1.66 -7.93 -19.27
N ASP A 123 1.92 -7.10 -20.26
CA ASP A 123 2.79 -5.93 -20.09
C ASP A 123 2.17 -4.81 -19.24
N ILE A 124 0.84 -4.77 -19.16
CA ILE A 124 0.08 -3.68 -18.50
C ILE A 124 -0.63 -4.20 -17.25
N LEU A 125 -1.36 -5.30 -17.39
CA LEU A 125 -2.20 -5.88 -16.35
C LEU A 125 -1.45 -6.96 -15.59
N ALA A 126 -1.25 -6.78 -14.27
CA ALA A 126 -0.58 -7.76 -13.43
C ALA A 126 -1.54 -8.64 -12.65
N TRP A 127 -2.60 -8.06 -12.10
CA TRP A 127 -3.46 -8.76 -11.18
C TRP A 127 -4.85 -8.12 -11.11
N VAL A 128 -5.87 -8.95 -10.93
CA VAL A 128 -7.22 -8.51 -10.61
C VAL A 128 -7.77 -9.32 -9.44
N ALA A 129 -8.61 -8.68 -8.62
CA ALA A 129 -9.37 -9.35 -7.57
C ALA A 129 -10.85 -9.04 -7.69
N TYR A 130 -11.66 -10.07 -7.47
CA TYR A 130 -13.09 -9.97 -7.29
C TYR A 130 -13.38 -9.78 -5.80
N GLU A 131 -13.70 -8.55 -5.40
CA GLU A 131 -13.81 -8.18 -3.98
C GLU A 131 -14.99 -8.85 -3.28
N ASN A 132 -16.07 -9.20 -4.01
CA ASN A 132 -17.22 -9.92 -3.45
C ASN A 132 -16.85 -11.31 -2.95
N SER A 133 -15.81 -11.95 -3.50
CA SER A 133 -15.31 -13.25 -3.05
C SER A 133 -14.90 -13.25 -1.57
N LYS A 134 -14.56 -12.08 -1.02
CA LYS A 134 -14.19 -11.88 0.38
C LYS A 134 -15.39 -11.89 1.34
N LYS A 135 -16.62 -11.95 0.80
CA LYS A 135 -17.89 -12.02 1.57
C LYS A 135 -18.04 -10.95 2.67
N ARG A 136 -17.44 -9.77 2.46
CA ARG A 136 -17.49 -8.65 3.43
C ARG A 136 -18.87 -7.98 3.48
N PHE A 137 -19.61 -8.06 2.39
CA PHE A 137 -20.93 -7.46 2.20
C PHE A 137 -21.71 -8.27 1.17
N ARG A 138 -23.04 -8.13 1.19
CA ARG A 138 -23.92 -8.65 0.12
C ARG A 138 -24.15 -7.54 -0.89
N SER A 139 -23.97 -7.82 -2.17
CA SER A 139 -24.16 -6.84 -3.25
C SER A 139 -24.46 -7.56 -4.56
N SER A 140 -25.42 -7.05 -5.32
CA SER A 140 -25.66 -7.41 -6.73
C SER A 140 -24.65 -6.74 -7.68
N VAL A 141 -23.83 -5.82 -7.15
CA VAL A 141 -22.78 -5.13 -7.89
C VAL A 141 -21.48 -5.90 -7.71
N GLY A 142 -20.85 -6.26 -8.82
CA GLY A 142 -19.52 -6.86 -8.81
C GLY A 142 -18.43 -5.80 -8.59
N LEU A 143 -17.63 -5.95 -7.55
CA LEU A 143 -16.54 -5.03 -7.24
C LEU A 143 -15.21 -5.66 -7.61
N TRP A 144 -14.39 -4.92 -8.33
CA TRP A 144 -13.11 -5.38 -8.83
C TRP A 144 -11.99 -4.40 -8.51
N THR A 145 -10.85 -4.97 -8.13
CA THR A 145 -9.57 -4.26 -8.01
C THR A 145 -8.64 -4.74 -9.12
N ILE A 146 -8.16 -3.81 -9.93
CA ILE A 146 -7.33 -4.06 -11.13
C ILE A 146 -5.97 -3.40 -10.88
N GLN A 147 -4.89 -4.16 -10.94
CA GLN A 147 -3.54 -3.66 -10.70
C GLN A 147 -2.65 -3.79 -11.92
N SER A 148 -1.90 -2.73 -12.21
CA SER A 148 -0.92 -2.69 -13.28
C SER A 148 0.34 -3.49 -12.95
N THR A 149 1.13 -3.80 -14.01
CA THR A 149 2.52 -4.22 -13.83
C THR A 149 3.37 -3.06 -13.31
N VAL A 150 4.46 -3.39 -12.62
CA VAL A 150 5.45 -2.40 -12.17
C VAL A 150 6.09 -1.69 -13.35
N LYS A 151 6.49 -2.43 -14.37
CA LYS A 151 7.13 -1.90 -15.59
C LYS A 151 6.28 -0.81 -16.25
N TRP A 152 4.99 -1.06 -16.35
CA TRP A 152 4.06 -0.09 -16.92
C TRP A 152 3.79 1.08 -15.97
N ALA A 153 3.62 0.82 -14.66
CA ALA A 153 3.42 1.84 -13.65
C ALA A 153 4.59 2.83 -13.61
N LYS A 154 5.85 2.38 -13.69
CA LYS A 154 7.03 3.27 -13.76
C LYS A 154 6.91 4.33 -14.86
N LYS A 155 6.35 3.96 -16.01
CA LYS A 155 6.16 4.88 -17.15
C LYS A 155 4.96 5.82 -16.98
N LYS A 156 3.97 5.47 -16.14
CA LYS A 156 2.67 6.14 -16.10
C LYS A 156 2.33 6.82 -14.79
N ILE A 157 3.05 6.54 -13.70
CA ILE A 157 2.75 7.00 -12.34
C ILE A 157 2.69 8.53 -12.19
N ASN A 158 3.47 9.27 -12.96
CA ASN A 158 3.50 10.72 -12.90
C ASN A 158 2.40 11.38 -13.75
N ILE A 159 1.78 10.64 -14.68
CA ILE A 159 0.81 11.19 -15.64
C ILE A 159 -0.59 10.56 -15.52
N TYR A 160 -0.80 9.61 -14.62
CA TYR A 160 -2.06 8.87 -14.55
C TYR A 160 -3.28 9.74 -14.20
N LYS A 161 -3.07 10.91 -13.57
CA LYS A 161 -4.12 11.88 -13.23
C LYS A 161 -4.41 12.90 -14.34
N ILE A 162 -3.49 13.07 -15.29
CA ILE A 162 -3.59 14.16 -16.29
C ILE A 162 -4.76 13.92 -17.24
N ASN A 163 -4.99 12.65 -17.58
CA ASN A 163 -6.10 12.26 -18.43
C ASN A 163 -6.55 10.84 -18.11
N ASN A 164 -7.74 10.50 -18.56
CA ASN A 164 -8.31 9.17 -18.31
C ASN A 164 -7.69 8.05 -19.19
N LYS A 165 -6.65 8.34 -19.99
CA LYS A 165 -6.04 7.32 -20.89
C LYS A 165 -5.48 6.15 -20.12
N VAL A 166 -4.81 6.40 -18.98
CA VAL A 166 -4.22 5.36 -18.13
C VAL A 166 -5.30 4.46 -17.52
N GLU A 167 -6.35 5.07 -16.98
CA GLU A 167 -7.51 4.36 -16.42
C GLU A 167 -8.23 3.53 -17.48
N ASN A 168 -8.54 4.16 -18.62
CA ASN A 168 -9.26 3.51 -19.72
C ASN A 168 -8.47 2.32 -20.28
N LEU A 169 -7.15 2.40 -20.34
CA LEU A 169 -6.32 1.30 -20.84
C LEU A 169 -6.35 0.09 -19.89
N LEU A 170 -6.24 0.32 -18.56
CA LEU A 170 -6.39 -0.76 -17.57
C LEU A 170 -7.77 -1.40 -17.64
N ILE A 171 -8.82 -0.59 -17.76
CA ILE A 171 -10.20 -1.08 -17.89
C ILE A 171 -10.38 -1.85 -19.20
N SER A 172 -9.83 -1.38 -20.31
CA SER A 172 -9.90 -2.09 -21.61
C SER A 172 -9.24 -3.45 -21.54
N LYS A 173 -8.05 -3.54 -20.93
CA LYS A 173 -7.38 -4.81 -20.69
C LYS A 173 -8.23 -5.76 -19.84
N PHE A 174 -8.81 -5.26 -18.75
CA PHE A 174 -9.72 -6.01 -17.90
C PHE A 174 -10.96 -6.52 -18.68
N ILE A 175 -11.60 -5.66 -19.47
CA ILE A 175 -12.76 -6.01 -20.30
C ILE A 175 -12.40 -7.11 -21.30
N ASN A 176 -11.27 -6.99 -21.98
CA ASN A 176 -10.82 -7.98 -22.97
C ASN A 176 -10.61 -9.35 -22.33
N PHE A 177 -10.14 -9.40 -21.08
CA PHE A 177 -9.95 -10.65 -20.35
C PHE A 177 -11.23 -11.23 -19.78
N THR A 178 -12.15 -10.40 -19.29
CA THR A 178 -13.33 -10.85 -18.56
C THR A 178 -14.59 -10.97 -19.43
N GLY A 179 -14.61 -10.34 -20.61
CA GLY A 179 -15.80 -10.22 -21.45
C GLY A 179 -16.90 -9.33 -20.84
N ILE A 180 -16.63 -8.64 -19.75
CA ILE A 180 -17.60 -7.73 -19.12
C ILE A 180 -17.83 -6.55 -20.07
N LYS A 181 -19.10 -6.25 -20.35
CA LYS A 181 -19.45 -5.15 -21.24
C LYS A 181 -19.18 -3.78 -20.56
N LYS A 182 -18.54 -2.85 -21.28
CA LYS A 182 -18.19 -1.52 -20.79
C LYS A 182 -19.38 -0.75 -20.19
N ASN A 183 -20.56 -0.86 -20.80
CA ASN A 183 -21.78 -0.20 -20.34
C ASN A 183 -22.34 -0.74 -19.01
N LYS A 184 -21.81 -1.84 -18.50
CA LYS A 184 -22.14 -2.36 -17.17
C LYS A 184 -21.27 -1.75 -16.06
N ILE A 185 -20.19 -1.05 -16.39
CA ILE A 185 -19.34 -0.39 -15.40
C ILE A 185 -20.02 0.90 -14.95
N ILE A 186 -20.46 0.94 -13.69
CA ILE A 186 -21.21 2.06 -13.10
C ILE A 186 -20.36 2.95 -12.21
N PHE A 187 -19.15 2.50 -11.86
CA PHE A 187 -18.17 3.27 -11.06
C PHE A 187 -16.77 2.89 -11.49
N LYS A 188 -15.88 3.87 -11.46
CA LYS A 188 -14.45 3.67 -11.66
C LYS A 188 -13.67 4.72 -10.88
N LYS A 189 -12.54 4.31 -10.28
CA LYS A 189 -11.61 5.20 -9.60
C LYS A 189 -10.21 4.63 -9.69
N THR A 190 -9.27 5.44 -10.14
CA THR A 190 -7.86 5.06 -10.27
C THR A 190 -7.00 5.79 -9.26
N HIS A 191 -6.06 5.04 -8.64
CA HIS A 191 -5.08 5.57 -7.73
C HIS A 191 -3.68 5.07 -8.11
N GLY A 192 -2.71 5.98 -8.11
CA GLY A 192 -1.30 5.66 -8.32
C GLY A 192 -0.54 5.62 -7.00
N TRP A 193 0.01 4.46 -6.69
CA TRP A 193 0.87 4.23 -5.54
C TRP A 193 2.32 4.39 -5.97
N LYS A 194 2.93 5.54 -5.70
CA LYS A 194 4.31 5.82 -6.12
C LYS A 194 5.32 4.91 -5.40
N TYR A 195 5.04 4.53 -4.17
CA TYR A 195 5.88 3.71 -3.32
C TYR A 195 5.07 2.53 -2.78
N SER A 196 4.68 1.62 -3.67
CA SER A 196 3.71 0.58 -3.38
C SER A 196 4.29 -0.57 -2.58
N TYR A 197 5.46 -1.05 -2.97
CA TYR A 197 6.10 -2.15 -2.28
C TYR A 197 7.62 -2.19 -2.55
N ASN A 198 8.33 -2.94 -1.72
CA ASN A 198 9.73 -3.29 -1.88
C ASN A 198 9.87 -4.81 -1.93
N SER A 199 10.55 -5.34 -2.92
CA SER A 199 10.67 -6.79 -3.12
C SER A 199 11.77 -7.46 -2.30
N LYS A 200 12.77 -6.72 -1.82
CA LYS A 200 14.00 -7.30 -1.27
C LYS A 200 14.16 -7.15 0.24
N GLY A 201 13.41 -6.25 0.89
CA GLY A 201 13.66 -5.94 2.30
C GLY A 201 15.01 -5.23 2.53
N SER A 202 15.49 -5.27 3.77
CA SER A 202 16.77 -4.70 4.20
C SER A 202 17.46 -5.64 5.19
N PRO A 203 18.77 -5.43 5.48
CA PRO A 203 19.46 -6.21 6.51
C PRO A 203 19.01 -5.88 7.94
N TYR A 204 18.20 -4.84 8.12
CA TYR A 204 17.66 -4.44 9.41
C TYR A 204 16.16 -4.68 9.46
N LYS A 205 15.62 -4.93 10.67
CA LYS A 205 14.16 -5.01 10.90
C LYS A 205 13.56 -3.67 11.27
N SER A 206 14.31 -2.79 11.92
CA SER A 206 13.94 -1.44 12.30
C SER A 206 15.18 -0.62 12.67
N TYR A 207 15.02 0.65 12.92
CA TYR A 207 16.08 1.55 13.39
C TYR A 207 15.64 2.34 14.61
N TRP A 208 16.54 2.49 15.59
CA TRP A 208 16.38 3.35 16.76
C TRP A 208 17.69 4.07 17.06
N ASP A 209 17.63 5.38 17.23
CA ASP A 209 18.73 6.20 17.76
C ASP A 209 18.30 6.74 19.13
N ARG A 210 18.99 6.29 20.16
CA ARG A 210 18.72 6.68 21.55
C ARG A 210 19.04 8.16 21.81
N LYS A 211 20.10 8.69 21.19
CA LYS A 211 20.55 10.08 21.43
C LYS A 211 19.51 11.08 20.92
N THR A 212 19.06 10.91 19.72
CA THR A 212 18.06 11.79 19.09
C THR A 212 16.63 11.36 19.36
N ARG A 213 16.41 10.14 19.87
CA ARG A 213 15.08 9.52 20.07
C ARG A 213 14.27 9.47 18.78
N ILE A 214 14.95 9.15 17.66
CA ILE A 214 14.35 8.91 16.36
C ILE A 214 14.24 7.40 16.10
N GLY A 215 13.05 6.94 15.72
CA GLY A 215 12.78 5.57 15.32
C GLY A 215 12.29 5.47 13.90
N VAL A 216 12.56 4.33 13.26
CA VAL A 216 12.00 3.99 11.94
C VAL A 216 11.58 2.54 11.95
N CYS A 217 10.32 2.29 11.60
CA CYS A 217 9.79 0.95 11.34
C CYS A 217 8.81 1.00 10.17
N ALA A 218 8.89 0.05 9.29
CA ALA A 218 8.00 -0.05 8.14
C ALA A 218 8.11 -1.44 7.49
N ASP A 219 7.16 -1.77 6.64
CA ASP A 219 7.16 -3.02 5.87
C ASP A 219 8.41 -3.17 5.01
N TRP A 220 8.89 -2.10 4.41
CA TRP A 220 10.05 -2.10 3.51
C TRP A 220 11.37 -2.55 4.16
N PHE A 221 11.47 -2.60 5.49
CA PHE A 221 12.62 -3.23 6.15
C PHE A 221 12.67 -4.75 5.93
N ILE A 222 11.50 -5.41 5.89
CA ILE A 222 11.39 -6.88 5.89
C ILE A 222 10.84 -7.39 4.55
N GLY A 223 9.80 -6.72 4.02
CA GLY A 223 9.12 -7.09 2.78
C GLY A 223 7.71 -6.51 2.71
N SER A 224 7.06 -6.66 1.57
CA SER A 224 5.84 -5.93 1.24
C SER A 224 4.56 -6.61 1.74
N LYS A 225 4.49 -6.91 3.03
CA LYS A 225 3.32 -7.53 3.66
C LYS A 225 2.90 -6.73 4.90
N VAL A 226 1.61 -6.78 5.25
CA VAL A 226 1.11 -6.19 6.51
C VAL A 226 1.83 -6.78 7.72
N GLU A 227 2.09 -8.10 7.71
CA GLU A 227 2.87 -8.79 8.73
C GLU A 227 4.29 -8.20 8.87
N SER A 228 4.93 -7.85 7.76
CA SER A 228 6.27 -7.23 7.77
C SER A 228 6.29 -5.89 8.48
N ALA A 229 5.24 -5.08 8.32
CA ALA A 229 5.09 -3.82 9.05
C ALA A 229 4.95 -4.07 10.55
N TRP A 230 4.17 -5.07 10.96
CA TRP A 230 4.00 -5.45 12.36
C TRP A 230 5.32 -5.98 12.97
N LEU A 231 6.02 -6.87 12.28
CA LEU A 231 7.31 -7.41 12.73
C LEU A 231 8.37 -6.31 12.89
N SER A 232 8.41 -5.35 11.96
CA SER A 232 9.29 -4.19 12.03
C SER A 232 8.98 -3.31 13.23
N ALA A 233 7.70 -3.02 13.48
CA ALA A 233 7.25 -2.22 14.62
C ALA A 233 7.54 -2.91 15.96
N ASN A 234 7.33 -4.22 16.05
CA ASN A 234 7.63 -5.02 17.25
C ASN A 234 9.13 -5.04 17.57
N ASP A 235 9.98 -5.15 16.54
CA ASP A 235 11.44 -5.06 16.72
C ASP A 235 11.86 -3.67 17.23
N LEU A 236 11.27 -2.60 16.70
CA LEU A 236 11.51 -1.23 17.18
C LEU A 236 11.07 -1.08 18.64
N ALA A 237 9.88 -1.54 19.00
CA ALA A 237 9.37 -1.46 20.36
C ALA A 237 10.31 -2.15 21.36
N LYS A 238 10.82 -3.34 21.02
CA LYS A 238 11.80 -4.05 21.83
C LYS A 238 13.10 -3.26 22.02
N LYS A 239 13.57 -2.58 20.95
CA LYS A 239 14.77 -1.72 21.04
C LYS A 239 14.56 -0.53 21.97
N ILE A 240 13.40 0.11 21.90
CA ILE A 240 13.05 1.25 22.78
C ILE A 240 12.96 0.81 24.24
N LEU A 241 12.28 -0.31 24.52
CA LEU A 241 12.03 -0.81 25.87
C LEU A 241 13.30 -1.34 26.58
N ARG A 242 14.28 -1.85 25.84
CA ARG A 242 15.56 -2.32 26.42
C ARG A 242 16.39 -1.19 27.06
N PHE A 243 16.03 0.05 26.82
CA PHE A 243 16.77 1.22 27.27
C PHE A 243 15.93 2.18 28.13
N LYS A 244 14.79 1.71 28.63
CA LYS A 244 14.12 2.32 29.75
C LYS A 244 14.77 1.85 31.04
#